data_63d73372d2c3f4183ddfe92a0ad08c4f
#
_entry.id   63d73372d2c3f4183ddfe92a0ad08c4f
#
_cell.length_a   1.000
_cell.length_b   1.000
_cell.length_c   1.000
_cell.angle_alpha   90.00
_cell.angle_beta   90.00
_cell.angle_gamma   90.00
#
_symmetry.space_group_name_H-M   'P 1'
#
loop_
_entity.id
_entity.type
_entity.pdbx_description
1 polymer ?
#
loop_
_entity_poly.entity_id
_entity_poly.type
_entity_poly.pdbx_seq_one_letter_code
_entity_poly.pdbx_strand_id
1 'polypeptide(L)'
;MVASVQTMTADAALERFRREARLWIRSNLEPKTEASKWTAPRTDTKSAEEITQNRLRQRQLYEGGFAGISFPKEYGGRGLTHEHERVFKEESAHYVTPDLGGAYAMTLGPIARSMMTHASEEMCRHHIPKMLSAEEIWCQFYSEPEAGSDLAGIRTVAVRDGEQWVVNGSKIWTTGAYYSDWAMCLARTDWNVPKHRGLTWFAIPTSAKGVTIHQIPQIDGNAGFCQEFLDDVVVPAEHVFGAVNDGWTVAQTMLVYERGGGTPMTVGLAPGERTLAPDLVDLLRRVGRERDPVARQAVARAHINDFALAHLGRRLSQRLAASETPNPAVAAYGKLASGTYAPIRARIAIEIGGPMALSWRPGQDGADETALNYLNGRLVAIASGTNEMQRNGIGERVLGLPREPTFDSRKPFSEVVRAAREWDGRVG
;
A
#
# COMPACT_ATOMS: atom_id res chain seq x y z
N MET A 1 30.09 16.77 -23.03
CA MET A 1 30.29 18.01 -22.24
C MET A 1 28.97 18.55 -21.67
N VAL A 2 27.84 18.60 -22.40
CA VAL A 2 26.53 19.08 -21.89
C VAL A 2 25.96 18.17 -20.80
N ALA A 3 26.02 16.85 -20.96
CA ALA A 3 25.52 15.89 -19.97
C ALA A 3 26.29 15.97 -18.64
N SER A 4 27.60 16.20 -18.65
CA SER A 4 28.40 16.32 -17.42
C SER A 4 28.11 17.61 -16.62
N VAL A 5 27.81 18.71 -17.32
CA VAL A 5 27.45 19.99 -16.65
C VAL A 5 26.05 19.91 -16.02
N GLN A 6 25.07 19.25 -16.69
CA GLN A 6 23.74 19.02 -16.12
C GLN A 6 23.78 18.11 -14.89
N THR A 7 24.59 17.06 -14.89
CA THR A 7 24.76 16.16 -13.75
C THR A 7 25.40 16.90 -12.55
N MET A 8 26.43 17.71 -12.76
CA MET A 8 27.05 18.51 -11.71
C MET A 8 26.10 19.56 -11.09
N THR A 9 25.19 20.13 -11.87
CA THR A 9 24.17 21.07 -11.34
C THR A 9 23.07 20.37 -10.57
N ALA A 10 22.68 19.16 -10.98
CA ALA A 10 21.69 18.34 -10.27
C ALA A 10 22.23 17.87 -8.91
N ASP A 11 23.46 17.38 -8.86
CA ASP A 11 24.11 16.97 -7.61
C ASP A 11 24.28 18.15 -6.63
N ALA A 12 24.65 19.32 -7.13
CA ALA A 12 24.75 20.52 -6.30
C ALA A 12 23.40 20.99 -5.74
N ALA A 13 22.31 20.81 -6.50
CA ALA A 13 20.94 21.10 -6.04
C ALA A 13 20.51 20.12 -4.95
N LEU A 14 20.80 18.83 -5.12
CA LEU A 14 20.47 17.78 -4.15
C LEU A 14 21.26 17.97 -2.85
N GLU A 15 22.52 18.36 -2.90
CA GLU A 15 23.33 18.68 -1.72
C GLU A 15 22.87 19.95 -0.99
N ARG A 16 22.34 20.94 -1.69
CA ARG A 16 21.71 22.11 -1.05
C ARG A 16 20.45 21.69 -0.28
N PHE A 17 19.61 20.86 -0.94
CA PHE A 17 18.42 20.32 -0.31
C PHE A 17 18.77 19.46 0.93
N ARG A 18 19.83 18.63 0.85
CA ARG A 18 20.31 17.82 1.98
C ARG A 18 20.68 18.69 3.18
N ARG A 19 21.39 19.80 2.97
CA ARG A 19 21.73 20.73 4.05
C ARG A 19 20.50 21.41 4.64
N GLU A 20 19.57 21.86 3.80
CA GLU A 20 18.28 22.42 4.22
C GLU A 20 17.49 21.43 5.07
N ALA A 21 17.30 20.21 4.58
CA ALA A 21 16.58 19.14 5.27
C ALA A 21 17.23 18.81 6.64
N ARG A 22 18.55 18.67 6.67
CA ARG A 22 19.30 18.37 7.89
C ARG A 22 19.15 19.46 8.96
N LEU A 23 19.20 20.73 8.57
CA LEU A 23 19.00 21.85 9.50
C LEU A 23 17.58 21.84 10.05
N TRP A 24 16.58 21.69 9.18
CA TRP A 24 15.18 21.65 9.59
C TRP A 24 14.89 20.47 10.52
N ILE A 25 15.35 19.26 10.17
CA ILE A 25 15.18 18.03 10.96
C ILE A 25 15.73 18.21 12.36
N ARG A 26 16.97 18.73 12.50
CA ARG A 26 17.61 18.95 13.81
C ARG A 26 16.87 19.96 14.69
N SER A 27 16.19 20.91 14.08
CA SER A 27 15.46 21.96 14.82
C SER A 27 14.01 21.58 15.13
N ASN A 28 13.44 20.59 14.45
CA ASN A 28 12.00 20.33 14.50
C ASN A 28 11.63 18.89 14.86
N LEU A 29 12.54 17.90 14.68
CA LEU A 29 12.24 16.51 14.99
C LEU A 29 13.01 16.02 16.21
N GLU A 30 12.37 15.21 17.02
CA GLU A 30 12.98 14.56 18.18
C GLU A 30 13.91 13.42 17.73
N PRO A 31 15.14 13.29 18.25
CA PRO A 31 15.97 12.13 18.00
C PRO A 31 15.30 10.84 18.53
N LYS A 32 15.47 9.74 17.81
CA LYS A 32 15.04 8.41 18.30
C LYS A 32 15.87 8.01 19.51
N THR A 33 15.21 7.59 20.56
CA THR A 33 15.84 6.98 21.76
C THR A 33 15.98 5.47 21.56
N GLU A 34 16.75 4.79 22.43
CA GLU A 34 16.80 3.31 22.45
C GLU A 34 15.40 2.71 22.64
N ALA A 35 14.57 3.30 23.52
CA ALA A 35 13.18 2.89 23.72
C ALA A 35 12.32 3.03 22.46
N SER A 36 12.58 4.02 21.60
CA SER A 36 11.84 4.19 20.33
C SER A 36 12.32 3.25 19.21
N LYS A 37 13.47 2.59 19.37
CA LYS A 37 13.93 1.55 18.42
C LYS A 37 13.20 0.23 18.61
N TRP A 38 12.66 0.00 19.79
CA TRP A 38 11.94 -1.21 20.18
C TRP A 38 10.43 -0.91 20.34
N THR A 39 9.85 -0.11 19.43
CA THR A 39 8.39 -0.06 19.39
C THR A 39 7.86 -1.47 19.19
N ALA A 40 6.84 -1.81 20.00
CA ALA A 40 6.09 -3.06 19.93
C ALA A 40 5.80 -3.49 18.49
N PRO A 41 5.59 -4.80 18.23
CA PRO A 41 5.30 -5.28 16.89
C PRO A 41 4.31 -4.34 16.25
N ARG A 42 4.61 -3.91 15.02
CA ARG A 42 3.81 -2.93 14.27
C ARG A 42 2.40 -3.48 14.13
N THR A 43 1.59 -3.14 15.09
CA THR A 43 0.16 -3.31 14.94
C THR A 43 -0.28 -2.21 13.99
N ASP A 44 -0.93 -2.56 12.88
CA ASP A 44 -1.60 -1.56 12.03
C ASP A 44 -2.80 -0.93 12.76
N THR A 45 -3.11 -1.43 13.96
CA THR A 45 -4.10 -0.84 14.84
C THR A 45 -3.50 0.38 15.53
N LYS A 46 -4.09 1.54 15.27
CA LYS A 46 -3.69 2.81 15.86
C LYS A 46 -4.73 3.27 16.86
N SER A 47 -4.30 3.76 18.01
CA SER A 47 -5.19 4.45 18.94
C SER A 47 -5.54 5.85 18.45
N ALA A 48 -6.64 6.40 18.93
CA ALA A 48 -7.05 7.77 18.61
C ALA A 48 -5.98 8.81 19.03
N GLU A 49 -5.30 8.53 20.15
CA GLU A 49 -4.21 9.38 20.65
C GLU A 49 -2.99 9.34 19.74
N GLU A 50 -2.55 8.14 19.30
CA GLU A 50 -1.45 7.98 18.35
C GLU A 50 -1.74 8.69 17.03
N ILE A 51 -2.96 8.55 16.50
CA ILE A 51 -3.38 9.23 15.27
C ILE A 51 -3.33 10.75 15.47
N THR A 52 -3.88 11.27 16.57
CA THR A 52 -3.87 12.70 16.86
C THR A 52 -2.45 13.26 16.92
N GLN A 53 -1.54 12.60 17.65
CA GLN A 53 -0.15 13.03 17.78
C GLN A 53 0.59 12.97 16.44
N ASN A 54 0.36 11.92 15.64
CA ASN A 54 1.03 11.78 14.35
C ASN A 54 0.46 12.72 13.29
N ARG A 55 -0.82 13.12 13.35
CA ARG A 55 -1.39 14.20 12.53
C ARG A 55 -0.69 15.53 12.81
N LEU A 56 -0.45 15.88 14.08
CA LEU A 56 0.30 17.10 14.45
C LEU A 56 1.73 17.07 13.90
N ARG A 57 2.43 15.94 14.03
CA ARG A 57 3.79 15.80 13.46
C ARG A 57 3.80 15.90 11.94
N GLN A 58 2.81 15.31 11.27
CA GLN A 58 2.68 15.41 9.82
C GLN A 58 2.38 16.82 9.36
N ARG A 59 1.53 17.53 10.08
CA ARG A 59 1.25 18.93 9.82
C ARG A 59 2.52 19.79 9.95
N GLN A 60 3.34 19.54 10.97
CA GLN A 60 4.64 20.19 11.13
C GLN A 60 5.57 19.95 9.93
N LEU A 61 5.62 18.72 9.40
CA LEU A 61 6.35 18.41 8.16
C LEU A 61 5.81 19.18 6.96
N TYR A 62 4.48 19.30 6.85
CA TYR A 62 3.83 20.03 5.78
C TYR A 62 4.13 21.53 5.85
N GLU A 63 3.99 22.14 7.00
CA GLU A 63 4.31 23.57 7.24
C GLU A 63 5.81 23.87 7.01
N GLY A 64 6.68 22.90 7.32
CA GLY A 64 8.11 22.96 7.00
C GLY A 64 8.46 22.71 5.53
N GLY A 65 7.48 22.35 4.68
CA GLY A 65 7.69 22.06 3.27
C GLY A 65 8.35 20.70 3.00
N PHE A 66 8.31 19.76 3.96
CA PHE A 66 8.89 18.41 3.81
C PHE A 66 7.84 17.29 3.69
N ALA A 67 6.55 17.61 3.71
CA ALA A 67 5.50 16.75 3.22
C ALA A 67 5.24 17.03 1.73
N GLY A 68 5.05 15.96 0.92
CA GLY A 68 4.76 16.12 -0.50
C GLY A 68 5.92 16.69 -1.32
N ILE A 69 7.17 16.34 -1.01
CA ILE A 69 8.38 16.84 -1.69
C ILE A 69 8.29 16.68 -3.21
N SER A 70 7.78 15.53 -3.71
CA SER A 70 7.61 15.26 -5.15
C SER A 70 6.23 15.65 -5.70
N PHE A 71 5.32 16.10 -4.86
CA PHE A 71 4.00 16.53 -5.32
C PHE A 71 4.06 17.90 -6.01
N PRO A 72 3.15 18.18 -6.98
CA PRO A 72 3.07 19.46 -7.66
C PRO A 72 2.87 20.63 -6.69
N LYS A 73 3.43 21.79 -7.03
CA LYS A 73 3.32 23.01 -6.20
C LYS A 73 1.89 23.51 -6.10
N GLU A 74 1.12 23.39 -7.18
CA GLU A 74 -0.30 23.78 -7.24
C GLU A 74 -1.19 22.99 -6.28
N TYR A 75 -0.70 21.84 -5.77
CA TYR A 75 -1.38 21.00 -4.78
C TYR A 75 -0.67 21.02 -3.41
N GLY A 76 0.16 22.02 -3.14
CA GLY A 76 0.83 22.17 -1.86
C GLY A 76 2.14 21.41 -1.68
N GLY A 77 2.62 20.72 -2.74
CA GLY A 77 3.92 20.07 -2.75
C GLY A 77 5.08 21.01 -3.11
N ARG A 78 6.30 20.48 -3.21
CA ARG A 78 7.49 21.25 -3.60
C ARG A 78 7.84 21.13 -5.10
N GLY A 79 7.23 20.20 -5.83
CA GLY A 79 7.54 19.93 -7.24
C GLY A 79 8.98 19.45 -7.44
N LEU A 80 9.57 18.80 -6.46
CA LEU A 80 10.90 18.22 -6.51
C LEU A 80 10.84 16.75 -6.98
N THR A 81 11.97 16.05 -6.94
CA THR A 81 12.07 14.67 -7.43
C THR A 81 12.03 13.64 -6.29
N HIS A 82 11.81 12.37 -6.62
CA HIS A 82 11.93 11.26 -5.66
C HIS A 82 13.34 11.13 -5.06
N GLU A 83 14.38 11.63 -5.71
CA GLU A 83 15.72 11.70 -5.13
C GLU A 83 15.77 12.63 -3.90
N HIS A 84 15.01 13.73 -3.92
CA HIS A 84 14.88 14.62 -2.76
C HIS A 84 14.11 13.94 -1.63
N GLU A 85 13.06 13.16 -1.93
CA GLU A 85 12.36 12.35 -0.92
C GLU A 85 13.30 11.33 -0.27
N ARG A 86 14.13 10.66 -1.07
CA ARG A 86 15.14 9.72 -0.58
C ARG A 86 16.14 10.41 0.36
N VAL A 87 16.65 11.58 -0.03
CA VAL A 87 17.56 12.37 0.81
C VAL A 87 16.90 12.75 2.13
N PHE A 88 15.64 13.23 2.12
CA PHE A 88 14.94 13.56 3.35
C PHE A 88 14.78 12.33 4.25
N LYS A 89 14.43 11.18 3.68
CA LYS A 89 14.29 9.91 4.41
C LYS A 89 15.61 9.45 5.02
N GLU A 90 16.73 9.60 4.31
CA GLU A 90 18.08 9.29 4.83
C GLU A 90 18.43 10.20 6.02
N GLU A 91 18.24 11.50 5.88
CA GLU A 91 18.56 12.47 6.93
C GLU A 91 17.66 12.32 8.17
N SER A 92 16.39 11.94 7.99
CA SER A 92 15.44 11.75 9.08
C SER A 92 15.46 10.36 9.71
N ALA A 93 16.28 9.43 9.23
CA ALA A 93 16.29 8.03 9.67
C ALA A 93 16.47 7.83 11.18
N HIS A 94 17.22 8.74 11.82
CA HIS A 94 17.51 8.72 13.27
C HIS A 94 16.57 9.62 14.10
N TYR A 95 15.52 10.15 13.51
CA TYR A 95 14.55 11.04 14.15
C TYR A 95 13.15 10.41 14.13
N VAL A 96 12.31 10.82 15.08
CA VAL A 96 10.90 10.42 15.14
C VAL A 96 10.14 11.13 14.01
N THR A 97 9.65 10.35 13.07
CA THR A 97 8.81 10.81 11.95
C THR A 97 7.37 10.36 12.16
N PRO A 98 6.37 11.04 11.55
CA PRO A 98 4.98 10.63 11.66
C PRO A 98 4.75 9.18 11.23
N ASP A 99 3.97 8.43 12.01
CA ASP A 99 3.48 7.09 11.67
C ASP A 99 1.95 7.06 11.79
N LEU A 100 1.29 7.35 10.69
CA LEU A 100 -0.17 7.34 10.55
C LEU A 100 -0.70 6.00 9.98
N GLY A 101 0.16 4.96 9.93
CA GLY A 101 -0.21 3.61 9.53
C GLY A 101 -0.49 3.42 8.03
N GLY A 102 -1.07 2.26 7.72
CA GLY A 102 -1.30 1.83 6.34
C GLY A 102 -2.27 2.71 5.56
N ALA A 103 -3.35 3.22 6.19
CA ALA A 103 -4.30 4.10 5.51
C ALA A 103 -3.63 5.39 5.01
N TYR A 104 -2.70 5.97 5.78
CA TYR A 104 -2.00 7.16 5.32
C TYR A 104 -1.00 6.88 4.20
N ALA A 105 -0.36 5.72 4.21
CA ALA A 105 0.45 5.27 3.10
C ALA A 105 -0.39 5.10 1.81
N MET A 106 -1.63 4.61 1.93
CA MET A 106 -2.59 4.55 0.83
C MET A 106 -3.04 5.94 0.39
N THR A 107 -3.25 6.87 1.33
CA THR A 107 -3.63 8.26 1.06
C THR A 107 -2.63 8.94 0.12
N LEU A 108 -1.35 9.00 0.49
CA LEU A 108 -0.31 9.72 -0.27
C LEU A 108 0.23 8.90 -1.46
N GLY A 109 0.14 7.59 -1.40
CA GLY A 109 0.55 6.70 -2.47
C GLY A 109 -0.51 6.58 -3.57
N PRO A 110 -1.28 5.48 -3.59
CA PRO A 110 -2.21 5.20 -4.69
C PRO A 110 -3.35 6.22 -4.79
N ILE A 111 -3.93 6.69 -3.68
CA ILE A 111 -5.13 7.54 -3.73
C ILE A 111 -4.81 8.93 -4.29
N ALA A 112 -3.91 9.69 -3.66
CA ALA A 112 -3.57 11.04 -4.11
C ALA A 112 -3.02 11.04 -5.55
N ARG A 113 -2.22 10.05 -5.93
CA ARG A 113 -1.66 9.93 -7.29
C ARG A 113 -2.72 9.59 -8.33
N SER A 114 -3.68 8.71 -7.99
CA SER A 114 -4.83 8.43 -8.86
C SER A 114 -5.77 9.63 -8.96
N MET A 115 -5.93 10.39 -7.88
CA MET A 115 -6.67 11.64 -7.85
C MET A 115 -6.09 12.65 -8.85
N MET A 116 -4.79 12.90 -8.82
CA MET A 116 -4.11 13.77 -9.79
C MET A 116 -4.26 13.31 -11.25
N THR A 117 -4.53 12.02 -11.50
CA THR A 117 -4.66 11.47 -12.85
C THR A 117 -6.10 11.52 -13.36
N HIS A 118 -7.09 11.34 -12.50
CA HIS A 118 -8.47 11.06 -12.90
C HIS A 118 -9.52 12.00 -12.32
N ALA A 119 -9.24 12.68 -11.21
CA ALA A 119 -10.21 13.60 -10.61
C ALA A 119 -10.18 14.98 -11.27
N SER A 120 -11.20 15.79 -10.96
CA SER A 120 -11.22 17.19 -11.37
C SER A 120 -10.09 17.99 -10.70
N GLU A 121 -9.66 19.07 -11.34
CA GLU A 121 -8.65 19.96 -10.75
C GLU A 121 -9.13 20.57 -9.43
N GLU A 122 -10.43 20.86 -9.33
CA GLU A 122 -11.05 21.37 -8.12
C GLU A 122 -10.92 20.37 -6.95
N MET A 123 -11.24 19.10 -7.18
CA MET A 123 -11.08 18.02 -6.21
C MET A 123 -9.61 17.88 -5.78
N CYS A 124 -8.66 17.91 -6.74
CA CYS A 124 -7.24 17.85 -6.43
C CYS A 124 -6.78 19.03 -5.56
N ARG A 125 -7.17 20.26 -5.91
CA ARG A 125 -6.83 21.47 -5.13
C ARG A 125 -7.45 21.48 -3.73
N HIS A 126 -8.63 20.87 -3.58
CA HIS A 126 -9.32 20.81 -2.29
C HIS A 126 -8.70 19.75 -1.35
N HIS A 127 -8.45 18.55 -1.86
CA HIS A 127 -8.11 17.40 -1.02
C HIS A 127 -6.60 17.16 -0.85
N ILE A 128 -5.80 17.32 -1.93
CA ILE A 128 -4.36 16.95 -1.86
C ILE A 128 -3.59 17.73 -0.79
N PRO A 129 -3.74 19.06 -0.61
CA PRO A 129 -3.07 19.78 0.47
C PRO A 129 -3.45 19.24 1.87
N LYS A 130 -4.71 18.85 2.06
CA LYS A 130 -5.20 18.26 3.31
C LYS A 130 -4.68 16.84 3.53
N MET A 131 -4.51 16.06 2.46
CA MET A 131 -3.83 14.77 2.52
C MET A 131 -2.37 14.95 2.93
N LEU A 132 -1.66 15.91 2.34
CA LEU A 132 -0.25 16.17 2.64
C LEU A 132 -0.03 16.60 4.09
N SER A 133 -0.96 17.39 4.64
CA SER A 133 -0.93 17.84 6.04
C SER A 133 -1.48 16.82 7.05
N ALA A 134 -2.06 15.72 6.57
CA ALA A 134 -2.86 14.75 7.33
C ALA A 134 -4.09 15.36 8.02
N GLU A 135 -4.61 16.47 7.51
CA GLU A 135 -5.96 16.93 7.85
C GLU A 135 -7.00 15.94 7.35
N GLU A 136 -6.75 15.33 6.18
CA GLU A 136 -7.54 14.23 5.64
C GLU A 136 -6.70 12.96 5.47
N ILE A 137 -7.20 11.85 6.01
CA ILE A 137 -6.72 10.49 5.77
C ILE A 137 -7.77 9.77 4.95
N TRP A 138 -7.35 9.14 3.87
CA TRP A 138 -8.21 8.42 2.95
C TRP A 138 -7.95 6.92 2.98
N CYS A 139 -9.02 6.13 2.87
CA CYS A 139 -8.96 4.67 2.73
C CYS A 139 -9.60 4.20 1.43
N GLN A 140 -9.52 2.88 1.16
CA GLN A 140 -10.03 2.26 -0.06
C GLN A 140 -11.20 1.31 0.24
N PHE A 141 -12.41 1.67 -0.13
CA PHE A 141 -13.57 0.76 -0.14
C PHE A 141 -13.59 -0.03 -1.45
N TYR A 142 -12.77 -1.07 -1.51
CA TYR A 142 -12.49 -1.84 -2.71
C TYR A 142 -13.18 -3.20 -2.69
N SER A 143 -12.56 -4.16 -2.01
CA SER A 143 -12.99 -5.56 -1.95
C SER A 143 -14.34 -5.72 -1.25
N GLU A 144 -15.06 -6.76 -1.65
CA GLU A 144 -16.29 -7.19 -0.99
C GLU A 144 -16.13 -8.62 -0.48
N PRO A 145 -16.99 -9.10 0.43
CA PRO A 145 -16.91 -10.48 0.91
C PRO A 145 -16.85 -11.52 -0.20
N GLU A 146 -17.53 -11.28 -1.33
CA GLU A 146 -17.58 -12.19 -2.49
C GLU A 146 -16.68 -11.75 -3.66
N ALA A 147 -16.00 -10.62 -3.58
CA ALA A 147 -15.20 -10.05 -4.68
C ALA A 147 -13.86 -9.47 -4.21
N GLY A 148 -12.86 -10.33 -4.05
CA GLY A 148 -11.47 -9.95 -3.78
C GLY A 148 -10.62 -9.98 -5.04
N SER A 149 -10.15 -11.16 -5.46
CA SER A 149 -9.36 -11.32 -6.71
C SER A 149 -10.16 -10.97 -7.96
N ASP A 150 -11.46 -11.27 -7.99
CA ASP A 150 -12.38 -10.79 -9.02
C ASP A 150 -13.00 -9.44 -8.63
N LEU A 151 -12.15 -8.43 -8.48
CA LEU A 151 -12.59 -7.09 -8.08
C LEU A 151 -13.64 -6.49 -9.01
N ALA A 152 -13.59 -6.80 -10.30
CA ALA A 152 -14.63 -6.36 -11.24
C ALA A 152 -16.00 -7.00 -10.98
N GLY A 153 -16.06 -8.05 -10.18
CA GLY A 153 -17.28 -8.73 -9.76
C GLY A 153 -18.00 -8.10 -8.57
N ILE A 154 -17.61 -6.92 -8.11
CA ILE A 154 -18.26 -6.22 -6.98
C ILE A 154 -19.74 -5.96 -7.24
N ARG A 155 -20.52 -5.95 -6.14
CA ARG A 155 -21.98 -5.79 -6.16
C ARG A 155 -22.49 -4.57 -5.37
N THR A 156 -21.63 -3.83 -4.67
CA THR A 156 -22.01 -2.52 -4.13
C THR A 156 -22.58 -1.69 -5.26
N VAL A 157 -23.82 -1.26 -5.12
CA VAL A 157 -24.58 -0.55 -6.18
C VAL A 157 -24.60 0.94 -5.89
N ALA A 158 -24.48 1.75 -6.94
CA ALA A 158 -24.77 3.18 -6.89
C ALA A 158 -25.85 3.50 -7.92
N VAL A 159 -26.96 4.06 -7.46
CA VAL A 159 -28.09 4.47 -8.30
C VAL A 159 -28.16 5.99 -8.34
N ARG A 160 -28.26 6.55 -9.54
CA ARG A 160 -28.37 8.00 -9.70
C ARG A 160 -29.77 8.49 -9.30
N ASP A 161 -29.82 9.52 -8.47
CA ASP A 161 -31.03 10.22 -8.06
C ASP A 161 -30.81 11.73 -8.22
N GLY A 162 -31.24 12.29 -9.37
CA GLY A 162 -31.00 13.68 -9.73
C GLY A 162 -29.50 14.03 -9.80
N GLU A 163 -29.08 15.00 -8.99
CA GLU A 163 -27.70 15.46 -8.88
C GLU A 163 -26.90 14.72 -7.80
N GLN A 164 -27.36 13.55 -7.39
CA GLN A 164 -26.70 12.71 -6.39
C GLN A 164 -26.76 11.23 -6.74
N TRP A 165 -26.03 10.44 -5.98
CA TRP A 165 -26.02 8.98 -6.05
C TRP A 165 -26.41 8.41 -4.70
N VAL A 166 -27.14 7.31 -4.70
CA VAL A 166 -27.45 6.52 -3.50
C VAL A 166 -26.65 5.22 -3.58
N VAL A 167 -25.77 5.01 -2.61
CA VAL A 167 -24.83 3.89 -2.59
C VAL A 167 -25.24 2.89 -1.51
N ASN A 168 -25.37 1.61 -1.92
CA ASN A 168 -25.72 0.49 -1.05
C ASN A 168 -24.80 -0.69 -1.26
N GLY A 169 -24.35 -1.34 -0.17
CA GLY A 169 -23.50 -2.53 -0.23
C GLY A 169 -22.64 -2.75 0.99
N SER A 170 -21.61 -3.57 0.82
CA SER A 170 -20.63 -3.78 1.90
C SER A 170 -19.22 -3.96 1.33
N LYS A 171 -18.24 -3.46 2.05
CA LYS A 171 -16.82 -3.55 1.74
C LYS A 171 -16.08 -4.26 2.87
N ILE A 172 -14.91 -4.82 2.56
CA ILE A 172 -14.14 -5.58 3.55
C ILE A 172 -12.64 -5.49 3.28
N TRP A 173 -11.86 -5.69 4.31
CA TRP A 173 -10.40 -5.66 4.33
C TRP A 173 -9.82 -4.27 4.10
N THR A 174 -10.57 -3.23 4.39
CA THR A 174 -10.08 -1.86 4.30
C THR A 174 -9.11 -1.55 5.43
N THR A 175 -7.92 -1.15 5.09
CA THR A 175 -6.90 -0.74 6.08
C THR A 175 -7.27 0.60 6.69
N GLY A 176 -7.43 0.63 8.02
CA GLY A 176 -7.55 1.86 8.80
C GLY A 176 -8.79 2.71 8.53
N ALA A 177 -9.89 2.13 8.01
CA ALA A 177 -11.12 2.87 7.77
C ALA A 177 -11.65 3.56 9.04
N TYR A 178 -11.45 2.97 10.21
CA TYR A 178 -11.94 3.47 11.51
C TYR A 178 -11.31 4.79 11.96
N TYR A 179 -10.20 5.22 11.36
CA TYR A 179 -9.56 6.52 11.61
C TYR A 179 -9.39 7.38 10.35
N SER A 180 -9.90 6.91 9.21
CA SER A 180 -9.90 7.66 7.95
C SER A 180 -11.07 8.63 7.90
N ASP A 181 -10.86 9.78 7.24
CA ASP A 181 -11.89 10.83 7.10
C ASP A 181 -12.71 10.61 5.82
N TRP A 182 -12.08 10.04 4.79
CA TRP A 182 -12.68 9.79 3.49
C TRP A 182 -12.39 8.39 2.98
N ALA A 183 -13.29 7.87 2.19
CA ALA A 183 -13.12 6.62 1.47
C ALA A 183 -13.21 6.84 -0.04
N MET A 184 -12.31 6.22 -0.77
CA MET A 184 -12.42 6.06 -2.21
C MET A 184 -13.17 4.75 -2.47
N CYS A 185 -14.43 4.84 -2.87
CA CYS A 185 -15.36 3.72 -2.98
C CYS A 185 -15.62 3.33 -4.43
N LEU A 186 -15.36 2.07 -4.79
CA LEU A 186 -15.74 1.50 -6.08
C LEU A 186 -17.14 0.88 -5.99
N ALA A 187 -18.06 1.32 -6.84
CA ALA A 187 -19.43 0.80 -6.88
C ALA A 187 -19.89 0.54 -8.33
N ARG A 188 -20.91 -0.30 -8.46
CA ARG A 188 -21.52 -0.62 -9.76
C ARG A 188 -22.63 0.35 -10.08
N THR A 189 -22.50 1.01 -11.23
CA THR A 189 -23.46 1.98 -11.78
C THR A 189 -24.23 1.43 -12.98
N ASP A 190 -23.70 0.40 -13.68
CA ASP A 190 -24.40 -0.25 -14.79
C ASP A 190 -24.23 -1.78 -14.70
N TRP A 191 -25.36 -2.49 -14.67
CA TRP A 191 -25.44 -3.95 -14.60
C TRP A 191 -25.60 -4.61 -15.98
N ASN A 192 -25.93 -3.82 -17.02
CA ASN A 192 -26.29 -4.32 -18.34
C ASN A 192 -25.11 -4.34 -19.31
N VAL A 193 -23.92 -4.10 -18.79
CA VAL A 193 -22.65 -4.14 -19.52
C VAL A 193 -21.71 -5.17 -18.90
N PRO A 194 -20.64 -5.58 -19.59
CA PRO A 194 -19.61 -6.46 -19.02
C PRO A 194 -19.03 -5.89 -17.71
N LYS A 195 -18.72 -6.78 -16.75
CA LYS A 195 -18.37 -6.43 -15.37
C LYS A 195 -17.32 -5.32 -15.19
N HIS A 196 -16.38 -5.17 -16.13
CA HIS A 196 -15.34 -4.15 -16.09
C HIS A 196 -15.80 -2.76 -16.58
N ARG A 197 -16.99 -2.64 -17.19
CA ARG A 197 -17.47 -1.40 -17.83
C ARG A 197 -18.57 -0.69 -17.06
N GLY A 198 -19.11 -1.24 -16.02
CA GLY A 198 -20.22 -0.67 -15.28
C GLY A 198 -19.82 -0.21 -13.88
N LEU A 199 -18.60 0.23 -13.69
CA LEU A 199 -18.04 0.62 -12.41
C LEU A 199 -17.71 2.10 -12.35
N THR A 200 -17.94 2.73 -11.20
CA THR A 200 -17.66 4.14 -10.96
C THR A 200 -17.01 4.31 -9.58
N TRP A 201 -16.14 5.29 -9.45
CA TRP A 201 -15.52 5.67 -8.18
C TRP A 201 -16.18 6.86 -7.54
N PHE A 202 -16.33 6.80 -6.24
CA PHE A 202 -16.95 7.82 -5.41
C PHE A 202 -16.03 8.21 -4.25
N ALA A 203 -15.92 9.49 -3.97
CA ALA A 203 -15.36 10.01 -2.72
C ALA A 203 -16.49 10.06 -1.68
N ILE A 204 -16.38 9.30 -0.61
CA ILE A 204 -17.41 9.19 0.44
C ILE A 204 -16.78 9.58 1.79
N PRO A 205 -17.30 10.58 2.51
CA PRO A 205 -16.89 10.81 3.89
C PRO A 205 -17.20 9.56 4.74
N THR A 206 -16.24 9.08 5.52
CA THR A 206 -16.46 7.91 6.38
C THR A 206 -17.50 8.17 7.47
N SER A 207 -17.72 9.45 7.80
CA SER A 207 -18.76 9.92 8.72
C SER A 207 -20.11 10.15 8.05
N ALA A 208 -20.28 9.88 6.75
CA ALA A 208 -21.55 10.08 6.06
C ALA A 208 -22.65 9.20 6.68
N LYS A 209 -23.88 9.75 6.72
CA LYS A 209 -25.04 8.98 7.16
C LYS A 209 -25.19 7.72 6.32
N GLY A 210 -25.39 6.57 6.97
CA GLY A 210 -25.51 5.27 6.31
C GLY A 210 -24.18 4.51 6.21
N VAL A 211 -23.05 5.11 6.54
CA VAL A 211 -21.76 4.41 6.64
C VAL A 211 -21.59 3.84 8.04
N THR A 212 -21.35 2.53 8.13
CA THR A 212 -21.01 1.85 9.38
C THR A 212 -19.70 1.09 9.19
N ILE A 213 -18.75 1.27 10.12
CA ILE A 213 -17.42 0.68 10.04
C ILE A 213 -17.18 -0.22 11.26
N HIS A 214 -16.80 -1.46 11.00
CA HIS A 214 -16.43 -2.43 12.04
C HIS A 214 -15.00 -2.89 11.85
N GLN A 215 -14.18 -2.80 12.90
CA GLN A 215 -12.86 -3.38 12.92
C GLN A 215 -12.91 -4.91 12.96
N ILE A 216 -12.03 -5.57 12.23
CA ILE A 216 -11.93 -7.03 12.15
C ILE A 216 -10.79 -7.49 13.07
N PRO A 217 -11.11 -8.21 14.19
CA PRO A 217 -10.07 -8.85 14.99
C PRO A 217 -9.29 -9.87 14.18
N GLN A 218 -7.96 -9.77 14.19
CA GLN A 218 -7.06 -10.63 13.45
C GLN A 218 -6.39 -11.65 14.38
N ILE A 219 -5.82 -12.72 13.81
CA ILE A 219 -5.19 -13.80 14.57
C ILE A 219 -3.96 -13.34 15.37
N ASP A 220 -3.34 -12.24 14.98
CA ASP A 220 -2.17 -11.63 15.64
C ASP A 220 -2.55 -10.64 16.76
N GLY A 221 -3.83 -10.49 17.04
CA GLY A 221 -4.36 -9.55 18.03
C GLY A 221 -4.58 -8.13 17.49
N ASN A 222 -4.27 -7.88 16.22
CA ASN A 222 -4.54 -6.61 15.56
C ASN A 222 -6.02 -6.47 15.18
N ALA A 223 -6.45 -5.25 14.88
CA ALA A 223 -7.74 -4.92 14.30
C ALA A 223 -7.61 -3.73 13.33
N GLY A 224 -6.54 -3.74 12.52
CA GLY A 224 -6.24 -2.68 11.56
C GLY A 224 -7.11 -2.72 10.31
N PHE A 225 -7.69 -3.89 9.97
CA PHE A 225 -8.63 -4.03 8.86
C PHE A 225 -10.07 -3.81 9.33
N CYS A 226 -10.89 -3.34 8.39
CA CYS A 226 -12.30 -3.05 8.64
C CYS A 226 -13.21 -3.75 7.63
N GLN A 227 -14.46 -3.89 8.03
CA GLN A 227 -15.60 -4.16 7.18
C GLN A 227 -16.55 -2.97 7.25
N GLU A 228 -17.06 -2.56 6.12
CA GLU A 228 -17.92 -1.40 5.96
C GLU A 228 -19.28 -1.81 5.40
N PHE A 229 -20.32 -1.19 5.92
CA PHE A 229 -21.68 -1.29 5.44
C PHE A 229 -22.16 0.06 4.97
N LEU A 230 -22.74 0.10 3.78
CA LEU A 230 -23.27 1.28 3.12
C LEU A 230 -24.77 1.06 2.96
N ASP A 231 -25.56 1.87 3.65
CA ASP A 231 -27.03 1.81 3.68
C ASP A 231 -27.61 3.17 3.33
N ASP A 232 -28.12 3.28 2.10
CA ASP A 232 -28.63 4.51 1.50
C ASP A 232 -27.69 5.72 1.65
N VAL A 233 -26.38 5.50 1.41
CA VAL A 233 -25.39 6.56 1.48
C VAL A 233 -25.54 7.51 0.31
N VAL A 234 -25.89 8.76 0.63
CA VAL A 234 -26.05 9.82 -0.38
C VAL A 234 -24.72 10.45 -0.72
N VAL A 235 -24.37 10.45 -2.00
CA VAL A 235 -23.10 10.98 -2.53
C VAL A 235 -23.39 12.02 -3.63
N PRO A 236 -22.96 13.27 -3.48
CA PRO A 236 -23.09 14.29 -4.51
C PRO A 236 -22.43 13.91 -5.84
N ALA A 237 -22.95 14.38 -6.96
CA ALA A 237 -22.41 14.05 -8.29
C ALA A 237 -20.98 14.55 -8.49
N GLU A 238 -20.59 15.65 -7.86
CA GLU A 238 -19.24 16.21 -7.88
C GLU A 238 -18.21 15.34 -7.13
N HIS A 239 -18.66 14.39 -6.30
CA HIS A 239 -17.80 13.42 -5.63
C HIS A 239 -17.50 12.18 -6.49
N VAL A 240 -17.95 12.17 -7.76
CA VAL A 240 -17.55 11.14 -8.72
C VAL A 240 -16.09 11.35 -9.11
N PHE A 241 -15.34 10.28 -9.10
CA PHE A 241 -13.92 10.26 -9.36
C PHE A 241 -13.65 9.59 -10.72
N GLY A 242 -13.22 10.37 -11.71
CA GLY A 242 -13.13 9.94 -13.10
C GLY A 242 -14.50 9.95 -13.82
N ALA A 243 -14.62 9.19 -14.90
CA ALA A 243 -15.84 9.09 -15.65
C ALA A 243 -16.80 8.02 -15.09
N VAL A 244 -18.11 8.29 -15.15
CA VAL A 244 -19.13 7.30 -14.81
C VAL A 244 -18.99 6.09 -15.73
N ASN A 245 -19.08 4.90 -15.17
CA ASN A 245 -18.90 3.59 -15.83
C ASN A 245 -17.47 3.29 -16.32
N ASP A 246 -16.47 4.14 -16.04
CA ASP A 246 -15.05 3.90 -16.36
C ASP A 246 -14.18 3.71 -15.10
N GLY A 247 -14.76 3.34 -14.00
CA GLY A 247 -14.07 3.12 -12.73
C GLY A 247 -12.99 2.02 -12.80
N TRP A 248 -13.05 1.12 -13.77
CA TRP A 248 -12.02 0.11 -13.96
C TRP A 248 -10.67 0.71 -14.41
N THR A 249 -10.69 1.73 -15.24
CA THR A 249 -9.49 2.48 -15.66
C THR A 249 -8.80 3.13 -14.44
N VAL A 250 -9.59 3.77 -13.58
CA VAL A 250 -9.10 4.33 -12.30
C VAL A 250 -8.54 3.23 -11.39
N ALA A 251 -9.25 2.09 -11.26
CA ALA A 251 -8.80 0.95 -10.47
C ALA A 251 -7.45 0.40 -10.94
N GLN A 252 -7.23 0.33 -12.26
CA GLN A 252 -5.96 -0.11 -12.81
C GLN A 252 -4.82 0.87 -12.49
N THR A 253 -5.08 2.17 -12.56
CA THR A 253 -4.11 3.21 -12.17
C THR A 253 -3.73 3.09 -10.70
N MET A 254 -4.72 2.93 -9.81
CA MET A 254 -4.47 2.70 -8.39
C MET A 254 -3.60 1.48 -8.13
N LEU A 255 -3.93 0.35 -8.75
CA LEU A 255 -3.16 -0.90 -8.62
C LEU A 255 -1.71 -0.77 -9.10
N VAL A 256 -1.44 0.10 -10.08
CA VAL A 256 -0.06 0.41 -10.52
C VAL A 256 0.68 1.15 -9.41
N TYR A 257 0.08 2.19 -8.84
CA TYR A 257 0.70 2.96 -7.75
C TYR A 257 0.85 2.14 -6.47
N GLU A 258 -0.11 1.30 -6.13
CA GLU A 258 -0.06 0.39 -4.98
C GLU A 258 1.09 -0.63 -5.08
N ARG A 259 1.43 -1.05 -6.29
CA ARG A 259 2.56 -1.97 -6.57
C ARG A 259 3.90 -1.26 -6.74
N GLY A 260 4.01 0.00 -6.33
CA GLY A 260 5.23 0.80 -6.42
C GLY A 260 5.41 1.52 -7.75
N GLY A 261 4.37 1.63 -8.58
CA GLY A 261 4.38 2.48 -9.77
C GLY A 261 4.57 3.94 -9.37
N GLY A 262 5.71 4.53 -9.76
CA GLY A 262 6.04 5.93 -9.45
C GLY A 262 6.89 6.15 -8.20
N THR A 263 7.17 5.14 -7.40
CA THR A 263 8.17 5.18 -6.33
C THR A 263 9.19 4.06 -6.50
N PRO A 264 10.50 4.31 -6.36
CA PRO A 264 11.48 3.24 -6.35
C PRO A 264 11.11 2.23 -5.25
N MET A 265 10.86 0.98 -5.63
CA MET A 265 10.66 -0.09 -4.66
C MET A 265 11.94 -0.27 -3.84
N THR A 266 11.95 0.23 -2.62
CA THR A 266 12.98 -0.10 -1.64
C THR A 266 12.62 -1.44 -0.99
N VAL A 267 12.77 -2.52 -1.75
CA VAL A 267 12.72 -3.87 -1.18
C VAL A 267 14.16 -4.33 -0.98
N GLY A 268 14.55 -4.58 0.27
CA GLY A 268 15.84 -5.13 0.63
C GLY A 268 16.93 -4.11 0.94
N LEU A 269 18.16 -4.60 1.07
CA LEU A 269 19.36 -3.88 1.50
C LEU A 269 19.64 -2.60 0.69
N ALA A 270 20.06 -1.54 1.36
CA ALA A 270 20.54 -0.33 0.71
C ALA A 270 21.73 -0.64 -0.23
N PRO A 271 21.96 0.16 -1.28
CA PRO A 271 23.11 -0.02 -2.15
C PRO A 271 24.41 0.02 -1.36
N GLY A 272 25.20 -1.06 -1.41
CA GLY A 272 26.46 -1.19 -0.69
C GLY A 272 26.34 -1.81 0.72
N GLU A 273 25.15 -2.04 1.24
CA GLU A 273 24.96 -2.73 2.51
C GLU A 273 25.29 -4.21 2.35
N ARG A 274 26.35 -4.65 3.03
CA ARG A 274 26.84 -6.06 3.03
C ARG A 274 26.42 -6.83 4.26
N THR A 275 25.45 -6.32 5.01
CA THR A 275 25.03 -6.89 6.29
C THR A 275 24.16 -8.12 6.06
N LEU A 276 24.54 -9.22 6.66
CA LEU A 276 23.74 -10.46 6.68
C LEU A 276 22.46 -10.22 7.49
N ALA A 277 21.28 -10.23 6.86
CA ALA A 277 19.97 -10.20 7.52
C ALA A 277 20.06 -9.82 9.01
N PRO A 278 20.26 -8.54 9.36
CA PRO A 278 20.74 -8.15 10.71
C PRO A 278 19.75 -8.57 11.81
N ASP A 279 18.45 -8.49 11.53
CA ASP A 279 17.36 -8.94 12.42
C ASP A 279 17.44 -10.44 12.73
N LEU A 280 17.78 -11.29 11.76
CA LEU A 280 17.95 -12.73 11.96
C LEU A 280 19.27 -13.07 12.65
N VAL A 281 20.31 -12.26 12.44
CA VAL A 281 21.57 -12.38 13.20
C VAL A 281 21.33 -12.01 14.65
N ASP A 282 20.58 -10.98 14.93
CA ASP A 282 20.23 -10.57 16.29
C ASP A 282 19.31 -11.59 16.98
N LEU A 283 18.34 -12.16 16.24
CA LEU A 283 17.56 -13.29 16.74
C LEU A 283 18.47 -14.48 17.09
N LEU A 284 19.42 -14.84 16.21
CA LEU A 284 20.37 -15.93 16.41
C LEU A 284 21.18 -15.75 17.70
N ARG A 285 21.65 -14.52 17.97
CA ARG A 285 22.36 -14.14 19.19
C ARG A 285 21.47 -14.22 20.42
N ARG A 286 20.27 -13.65 20.36
CA ARG A 286 19.30 -13.69 21.48
C ARG A 286 18.97 -15.11 21.94
N VAL A 287 18.91 -16.06 21.02
CA VAL A 287 18.62 -17.47 21.34
C VAL A 287 19.86 -18.32 21.60
N GLY A 288 21.08 -17.73 21.60
CA GLY A 288 22.32 -18.42 21.90
C GLY A 288 22.75 -19.49 20.89
N ARG A 289 22.37 -19.33 19.61
CA ARG A 289 22.62 -20.32 18.55
C ARG A 289 23.65 -19.86 17.51
N GLU A 290 24.52 -18.92 17.84
CA GLU A 290 25.54 -18.37 16.93
C GLU A 290 26.55 -19.44 16.44
N ARG A 291 26.74 -20.50 17.22
CA ARG A 291 27.63 -21.62 16.88
C ARG A 291 26.92 -22.80 16.23
N ASP A 292 25.57 -22.78 16.19
CA ASP A 292 24.76 -23.82 15.55
C ASP A 292 24.88 -23.75 14.02
N PRO A 293 25.48 -24.74 13.35
CA PRO A 293 25.70 -24.70 11.93
C PRO A 293 24.38 -24.68 11.12
N VAL A 294 23.30 -25.30 11.63
CA VAL A 294 22.00 -25.35 10.99
C VAL A 294 21.35 -23.95 11.02
N ALA A 295 21.37 -23.30 12.18
CA ALA A 295 20.83 -21.95 12.33
C ALA A 295 21.62 -20.92 11.48
N ARG A 296 22.95 -21.06 11.43
CA ARG A 296 23.80 -20.22 10.55
C ARG A 296 23.47 -20.40 9.08
N GLN A 297 23.22 -21.62 8.62
CA GLN A 297 22.77 -21.89 7.25
C GLN A 297 21.38 -21.30 6.97
N ALA A 298 20.48 -21.29 7.95
CA ALA A 298 19.18 -20.65 7.85
C ALA A 298 19.32 -19.12 7.62
N VAL A 299 20.19 -18.44 8.39
CA VAL A 299 20.52 -17.01 8.18
C VAL A 299 21.12 -16.79 6.78
N ALA A 300 22.04 -17.64 6.33
CA ALA A 300 22.64 -17.52 5.00
C ALA A 300 21.58 -17.65 3.87
N ARG A 301 20.65 -18.60 3.99
CA ARG A 301 19.53 -18.74 3.04
C ARG A 301 18.65 -17.48 2.98
N ALA A 302 18.34 -16.91 4.15
CA ALA A 302 17.56 -15.66 4.21
C ALA A 302 18.33 -14.52 3.54
N HIS A 303 19.61 -14.35 3.85
CA HIS A 303 20.46 -13.32 3.26
C HIS A 303 20.53 -13.42 1.72
N ILE A 304 20.72 -14.62 1.17
CA ILE A 304 20.75 -14.83 -0.28
C ILE A 304 19.44 -14.33 -0.93
N ASN A 305 18.30 -14.65 -0.34
CA ASN A 305 17.01 -14.24 -0.85
C ASN A 305 16.77 -12.72 -0.67
N ASP A 306 17.12 -12.15 0.49
CA ASP A 306 17.03 -10.71 0.74
C ASP A 306 17.89 -9.95 -0.30
N PHE A 307 19.10 -10.43 -0.57
CA PHE A 307 20.00 -9.86 -1.58
C PHE A 307 19.42 -9.97 -2.99
N ALA A 308 18.86 -11.13 -3.35
CA ALA A 308 18.22 -11.35 -4.66
C ALA A 308 17.01 -10.43 -4.85
N LEU A 309 16.15 -10.26 -3.81
CA LEU A 309 15.01 -9.35 -3.83
C LEU A 309 15.44 -7.89 -4.00
N ALA A 310 16.48 -7.46 -3.28
CA ALA A 310 17.03 -6.11 -3.40
C ALA A 310 17.50 -5.81 -4.83
N HIS A 311 18.22 -6.76 -5.44
CA HIS A 311 18.70 -6.63 -6.82
C HIS A 311 17.56 -6.69 -7.84
N LEU A 312 16.55 -7.53 -7.63
CA LEU A 312 15.33 -7.55 -8.45
C LEU A 312 14.63 -6.19 -8.40
N GLY A 313 14.38 -5.65 -7.20
CA GLY A 313 13.76 -4.33 -7.02
C GLY A 313 14.52 -3.22 -7.75
N ARG A 314 15.85 -3.19 -7.62
CA ARG A 314 16.71 -2.23 -8.34
C ARG A 314 16.57 -2.37 -9.85
N ARG A 315 16.64 -3.61 -10.37
CA ARG A 315 16.49 -3.88 -11.81
C ARG A 315 15.13 -3.45 -12.34
N LEU A 316 14.06 -3.71 -11.59
CA LEU A 316 12.69 -3.30 -11.95
C LEU A 316 12.58 -1.77 -12.01
N SER A 317 13.07 -1.06 -10.99
CA SER A 317 13.07 0.41 -10.94
C SER A 317 13.83 1.01 -12.11
N GLN A 318 15.03 0.48 -12.44
CA GLN A 318 15.82 0.93 -13.59
C GLN A 318 15.07 0.69 -14.89
N ARG A 319 14.42 -0.46 -15.06
CA ARG A 319 13.68 -0.81 -16.27
C ARG A 319 12.44 0.06 -16.47
N LEU A 320 11.73 0.38 -15.39
CA LEU A 320 10.58 1.29 -15.44
C LEU A 320 11.02 2.73 -15.77
N ALA A 321 12.13 3.20 -15.20
CA ALA A 321 12.67 4.53 -15.46
C ALA A 321 13.25 4.71 -16.87
N ALA A 322 13.73 3.63 -17.49
CA ALA A 322 14.32 3.67 -18.85
C ALA A 322 13.30 3.54 -19.98
N SER A 323 12.02 3.34 -19.68
CA SER A 323 10.95 3.15 -20.69
C SER A 323 10.08 4.38 -20.79
N GLU A 324 9.87 4.89 -21.99
CA GLU A 324 8.89 5.96 -22.24
C GLU A 324 7.44 5.50 -22.03
N THR A 325 7.19 4.20 -22.24
CA THR A 325 5.89 3.56 -21.99
C THR A 325 6.09 2.32 -21.11
N PRO A 326 6.23 2.51 -19.78
CA PRO A 326 6.49 1.38 -18.88
C PRO A 326 5.32 0.40 -18.89
N ASN A 327 5.61 -0.90 -19.08
CA ASN A 327 4.57 -1.93 -18.92
C ASN A 327 4.26 -2.12 -17.42
N PRO A 328 3.06 -1.75 -16.95
CA PRO A 328 2.71 -1.85 -15.52
C PRO A 328 2.79 -3.28 -14.97
N ALA A 329 2.66 -4.29 -15.84
CA ALA A 329 2.75 -5.70 -15.44
C ALA A 329 4.16 -6.09 -14.98
N VAL A 330 5.19 -5.30 -15.29
CA VAL A 330 6.56 -5.51 -14.79
C VAL A 330 6.63 -5.38 -13.27
N ALA A 331 5.81 -4.55 -12.66
CA ALA A 331 5.72 -4.43 -11.18
C ALA A 331 5.23 -5.73 -10.51
N ALA A 332 4.51 -6.59 -11.24
CA ALA A 332 4.05 -7.88 -10.75
C ALA A 332 5.19 -8.83 -10.35
N TYR A 333 6.38 -8.71 -10.96
CA TYR A 333 7.55 -9.51 -10.57
C TYR A 333 7.98 -9.23 -9.13
N GLY A 334 8.07 -7.97 -8.76
CA GLY A 334 8.43 -7.56 -7.39
C GLY A 334 7.41 -8.04 -6.37
N LYS A 335 6.10 -7.88 -6.70
CA LYS A 335 5.01 -8.32 -5.83
C LYS A 335 4.99 -9.85 -5.68
N LEU A 336 5.15 -10.60 -6.77
CA LEU A 336 5.22 -12.07 -6.73
C LEU A 336 6.43 -12.56 -5.93
N ALA A 337 7.59 -11.96 -6.13
CA ALA A 337 8.80 -12.31 -5.40
C ALA A 337 8.65 -12.05 -3.89
N SER A 338 8.15 -10.87 -3.50
CA SER A 338 7.89 -10.54 -2.09
C SER A 338 6.84 -11.47 -1.47
N GLY A 339 5.71 -11.70 -2.15
CA GLY A 339 4.64 -12.58 -1.68
C GLY A 339 5.05 -14.05 -1.60
N THR A 340 6.02 -14.49 -2.42
CA THR A 340 6.59 -15.84 -2.33
C THR A 340 7.58 -15.96 -1.20
N TYR A 341 8.42 -14.94 -1.02
CA TYR A 341 9.54 -15.02 -0.07
C TYR A 341 9.16 -14.64 1.37
N ALA A 342 8.25 -13.73 1.59
CA ALA A 342 7.87 -13.31 2.96
C ALA A 342 7.45 -14.48 3.87
N PRO A 343 6.60 -15.44 3.44
CA PRO A 343 6.28 -16.63 4.24
C PRO A 343 7.50 -17.54 4.51
N ILE A 344 8.42 -17.62 3.54
CA ILE A 344 9.65 -18.44 3.67
C ILE A 344 10.56 -17.80 4.70
N ARG A 345 10.77 -16.48 4.64
CA ARG A 345 11.60 -15.73 5.57
C ARG A 345 11.07 -15.81 7.00
N ALA A 346 9.76 -15.68 7.16
CA ALA A 346 9.10 -15.85 8.46
C ALA A 346 9.30 -17.26 9.03
N ARG A 347 9.25 -18.31 8.20
CA ARG A 347 9.56 -19.67 8.60
C ARG A 347 11.02 -19.82 9.04
N ILE A 348 11.96 -19.23 8.30
CA ILE A 348 13.38 -19.22 8.67
C ILE A 348 13.58 -18.58 10.05
N ALA A 349 12.87 -17.49 10.36
CA ALA A 349 12.93 -16.88 11.68
C ALA A 349 12.45 -17.83 12.79
N ILE A 350 11.36 -18.58 12.57
CA ILE A 350 10.90 -19.63 13.49
C ILE A 350 11.93 -20.76 13.64
N GLU A 351 12.56 -21.21 12.55
CA GLU A 351 13.63 -22.24 12.59
C GLU A 351 14.83 -21.77 13.44
N ILE A 352 15.21 -20.50 13.34
CA ILE A 352 16.29 -19.89 14.14
C ILE A 352 15.87 -19.76 15.60
N GLY A 353 14.68 -19.21 15.86
CA GLY A 353 14.16 -18.95 17.20
C GLY A 353 13.87 -20.23 17.99
N GLY A 354 13.52 -21.32 17.30
CA GLY A 354 13.18 -22.61 17.92
C GLY A 354 12.04 -22.48 18.93
N PRO A 355 12.07 -23.23 20.05
CA PRO A 355 11.00 -23.19 21.06
C PRO A 355 10.73 -21.80 21.63
N MET A 356 11.72 -20.92 21.71
CA MET A 356 11.55 -19.54 22.22
C MET A 356 10.67 -18.68 21.32
N ALA A 357 10.65 -18.96 20.02
CA ALA A 357 9.77 -18.25 19.07
C ALA A 357 8.29 -18.71 19.16
N LEU A 358 8.03 -19.84 19.82
CA LEU A 358 6.69 -20.43 19.98
C LEU A 358 6.12 -20.27 21.39
N SER A 359 6.98 -20.00 22.39
CA SER A 359 6.61 -19.89 23.82
C SER A 359 7.04 -18.54 24.39
N TRP A 360 6.42 -17.49 23.96
CA TRP A 360 6.67 -16.13 24.44
C TRP A 360 5.64 -15.70 25.50
N ARG A 361 6.05 -14.75 26.34
CA ARG A 361 5.17 -14.12 27.34
C ARG A 361 5.01 -12.65 27.01
N PRO A 362 3.85 -12.03 27.32
CA PRO A 362 3.70 -10.58 27.19
C PRO A 362 4.84 -9.84 27.90
N GLY A 363 5.48 -8.88 27.22
CA GLY A 363 6.62 -8.12 27.74
C GLY A 363 7.98 -8.81 27.61
N GLN A 364 8.06 -9.96 26.96
CA GLN A 364 9.34 -10.60 26.63
C GLN A 364 9.88 -10.02 25.33
N ASP A 365 10.98 -9.26 25.41
CA ASP A 365 11.57 -8.54 24.28
C ASP A 365 11.81 -9.42 23.04
N GLY A 366 11.14 -9.10 21.94
CA GLY A 366 11.39 -9.60 20.59
C GLY A 366 10.99 -11.05 20.32
N ALA A 367 10.46 -11.80 21.29
CA ALA A 367 10.01 -13.17 21.08
C ALA A 367 8.67 -13.22 20.35
N ASP A 368 7.78 -12.30 20.69
CA ASP A 368 6.48 -12.06 20.04
C ASP A 368 6.62 -11.61 18.59
N GLU A 369 7.59 -10.74 18.28
CA GLU A 369 7.84 -10.25 16.92
C GLU A 369 8.04 -11.41 15.92
N THR A 370 8.80 -12.43 16.28
CA THR A 370 9.06 -13.59 15.42
C THR A 370 7.77 -14.36 15.14
N ALA A 371 6.94 -14.60 16.18
CA ALA A 371 5.65 -15.27 16.04
C ALA A 371 4.65 -14.46 15.23
N LEU A 372 4.52 -13.16 15.51
CA LEU A 372 3.62 -12.24 14.79
C LEU A 372 4.02 -12.10 13.32
N ASN A 373 5.31 -11.97 13.01
CA ASN A 373 5.80 -11.95 11.64
C ASN A 373 5.51 -13.26 10.90
N TYR A 374 5.49 -14.40 11.60
CA TYR A 374 5.09 -15.67 11.00
C TYR A 374 3.61 -15.69 10.64
N LEU A 375 2.73 -15.20 11.51
CA LEU A 375 1.30 -15.08 11.24
C LEU A 375 1.02 -14.11 10.08
N ASN A 376 1.64 -12.94 10.10
CA ASN A 376 1.43 -11.87 9.12
C ASN A 376 2.13 -12.12 7.77
N GLY A 377 3.14 -12.99 7.73
CA GLY A 377 3.91 -13.25 6.51
C GLY A 377 3.07 -13.72 5.31
N ARG A 378 1.86 -14.25 5.53
CA ARG A 378 0.93 -14.68 4.47
C ARG A 378 0.17 -13.52 3.83
N LEU A 379 -0.01 -12.42 4.56
CA LEU A 379 -0.72 -11.25 4.07
C LEU A 379 -0.13 -10.73 2.75
N VAL A 380 1.20 -10.68 2.66
CA VAL A 380 1.90 -10.22 1.46
C VAL A 380 1.63 -11.11 0.23
N ALA A 381 1.27 -12.38 0.41
CA ALA A 381 0.92 -13.29 -0.69
C ALA A 381 -0.53 -13.08 -1.20
N ILE A 382 -1.37 -12.38 -0.44
CA ILE A 382 -2.81 -12.22 -0.69
C ILE A 382 -3.15 -10.79 -1.11
N ALA A 383 -2.76 -9.79 -0.31
CA ALA A 383 -3.08 -8.38 -0.54
C ALA A 383 -2.52 -7.86 -1.87
N SER A 384 -3.12 -6.80 -2.42
CA SER A 384 -2.71 -6.15 -3.68
C SER A 384 -2.66 -7.08 -4.90
N GLY A 385 -3.55 -8.08 -4.92
CA GLY A 385 -3.57 -9.17 -5.89
C GLY A 385 -2.68 -10.35 -5.49
N THR A 386 -3.29 -11.53 -5.40
CA THR A 386 -2.62 -12.75 -4.93
C THR A 386 -1.42 -13.15 -5.80
N ASN A 387 -0.57 -14.02 -5.29
CA ASN A 387 0.55 -14.57 -6.07
C ASN A 387 0.08 -15.19 -7.38
N GLU A 388 -1.10 -15.84 -7.39
CA GLU A 388 -1.72 -16.45 -8.57
C GLU A 388 -2.12 -15.37 -9.59
N MET A 389 -2.74 -14.27 -9.13
CA MET A 389 -3.07 -13.13 -9.98
C MET A 389 -1.81 -12.47 -10.58
N GLN A 390 -0.71 -12.41 -9.82
CA GLN A 390 0.56 -11.91 -10.37
C GLN A 390 1.12 -12.86 -11.44
N ARG A 391 1.04 -14.19 -11.24
CA ARG A 391 1.47 -15.17 -12.25
C ARG A 391 0.65 -15.05 -13.52
N ASN A 392 -0.68 -14.93 -13.44
CA ASN A 392 -1.54 -14.70 -14.59
C ASN A 392 -1.16 -13.41 -15.32
N GLY A 393 -1.02 -12.31 -14.59
CA GLY A 393 -0.63 -11.02 -15.18
C GLY A 393 0.74 -11.05 -15.86
N ILE A 394 1.72 -11.74 -15.29
CA ILE A 394 3.04 -11.96 -15.91
C ILE A 394 2.91 -12.84 -17.15
N GLY A 395 2.23 -13.98 -17.05
CA GLY A 395 2.02 -14.90 -18.16
C GLY A 395 1.38 -14.21 -19.36
N GLU A 396 0.26 -13.55 -19.15
CA GLU A 396 -0.53 -12.96 -20.22
C GLU A 396 0.09 -11.67 -20.80
N ARG A 397 0.54 -10.75 -19.92
CA ARG A 397 0.89 -9.38 -20.32
C ARG A 397 2.39 -9.14 -20.54
N VAL A 398 3.25 -9.99 -19.97
CA VAL A 398 4.71 -9.86 -20.12
C VAL A 398 5.27 -10.97 -21.01
N LEU A 399 4.83 -12.22 -20.81
CA LEU A 399 5.30 -13.36 -21.60
C LEU A 399 4.46 -13.60 -22.87
N GLY A 400 3.29 -12.95 -23.01
CA GLY A 400 2.42 -13.09 -24.17
C GLY A 400 1.72 -14.48 -24.28
N LEU A 401 1.59 -15.19 -23.15
CA LEU A 401 0.86 -16.46 -23.12
C LEU A 401 -0.64 -16.23 -23.37
N PRO A 402 -1.36 -17.22 -23.91
CA PRO A 402 -2.79 -17.14 -24.09
C PRO A 402 -3.52 -16.88 -22.76
N ARG A 403 -4.55 -16.05 -22.83
CA ARG A 403 -5.43 -15.85 -21.68
C ARG A 403 -6.29 -17.08 -21.43
N GLU A 404 -6.60 -17.32 -20.17
CA GLU A 404 -7.60 -18.30 -19.79
C GLU A 404 -8.96 -17.97 -20.44
N PRO A 405 -9.71 -18.98 -20.96
CA PRO A 405 -11.07 -18.77 -21.42
C PRO A 405 -11.94 -18.22 -20.30
N THR A 406 -12.69 -17.17 -20.59
CA THR A 406 -13.62 -16.57 -19.63
C THR A 406 -15.04 -16.66 -20.18
N PHE A 407 -15.98 -17.17 -19.39
CA PHE A 407 -17.38 -17.35 -19.80
C PHE A 407 -18.20 -16.07 -19.60
N ASP A 408 -17.70 -15.11 -18.81
CA ASP A 408 -18.41 -13.94 -18.30
C ASP A 408 -17.89 -12.61 -18.84
N SER A 409 -16.73 -12.57 -19.47
CA SER A 409 -16.03 -11.33 -19.82
C SER A 409 -16.75 -10.44 -20.85
N ARG A 410 -17.69 -11.01 -21.62
CA ARG A 410 -18.44 -10.31 -22.67
C ARG A 410 -19.94 -10.21 -22.39
N LYS A 411 -20.43 -10.90 -21.35
CA LYS A 411 -21.86 -10.89 -20.98
C LYS A 411 -22.18 -9.69 -20.09
N PRO A 412 -23.41 -9.16 -20.13
CA PRO A 412 -23.91 -8.25 -19.11
C PRO A 412 -23.74 -8.84 -17.71
N PHE A 413 -23.28 -8.03 -16.75
CA PHE A 413 -23.01 -8.55 -15.41
C PHE A 413 -24.29 -9.05 -14.71
N SER A 414 -25.45 -8.46 -15.01
CA SER A 414 -26.76 -8.94 -14.53
C SER A 414 -27.03 -10.38 -14.94
N GLU A 415 -26.65 -10.80 -16.16
CA GLU A 415 -26.79 -12.18 -16.63
C GLU A 415 -25.83 -13.11 -15.93
N VAL A 416 -24.58 -12.69 -15.72
CA VAL A 416 -23.56 -13.47 -14.98
C VAL A 416 -24.03 -13.78 -13.59
N VAL A 417 -24.53 -12.76 -12.85
CA VAL A 417 -25.04 -12.92 -11.48
C VAL A 417 -26.25 -13.84 -11.43
N ARG A 418 -27.17 -13.71 -12.39
CA ARG A 418 -28.34 -14.59 -12.50
C ARG A 418 -27.92 -16.03 -12.75
N ALA A 419 -27.06 -16.29 -13.73
CA ALA A 419 -26.57 -17.62 -14.04
C ALA A 419 -25.83 -18.27 -12.85
N ALA A 420 -25.06 -17.48 -12.08
CA ALA A 420 -24.38 -17.98 -10.88
C ALA A 420 -25.36 -18.40 -9.77
N ARG A 421 -26.52 -17.73 -9.64
CA ARG A 421 -27.56 -18.09 -8.68
C ARG A 421 -28.34 -19.36 -9.08
N GLU A 422 -28.50 -19.57 -10.38
CA GLU A 422 -29.22 -20.69 -10.98
C GLU A 422 -28.34 -21.94 -11.16
N TRP A 423 -27.04 -21.84 -10.89
CA TRP A 423 -26.11 -22.93 -11.07
C TRP A 423 -26.31 -24.07 -10.08
N ASP A 424 -26.55 -25.26 -10.60
CA ASP A 424 -26.84 -26.47 -9.84
C ASP A 424 -25.59 -27.24 -9.36
N GLY A 425 -24.38 -26.71 -9.56
CA GLY A 425 -23.12 -27.34 -9.17
C GLY A 425 -22.57 -28.34 -10.20
N ARG A 426 -23.20 -28.48 -11.36
CA ARG A 426 -22.75 -29.41 -12.42
C ARG A 426 -21.92 -28.65 -13.46
N VAL A 427 -20.78 -29.23 -13.80
CA VAL A 427 -19.98 -28.79 -14.95
C VAL A 427 -20.45 -29.62 -16.14
N GLY A 428 -21.08 -28.94 -17.15
CA GLY A 428 -21.54 -29.57 -18.40
C GLY A 428 -20.38 -29.97 -19.29
#